data_766879d8cfb6b4a8ac035fc08d6178a8
#
_entry.id   766879d8cfb6b4a8ac035fc08d6178a8
#
_cell.length_a   1.000
_cell.length_b   1.000
_cell.length_c   1.000
_cell.angle_alpha   90.00
_cell.angle_beta   90.00
_cell.angle_gamma   90.00
#
_symmetry.space_group_name_H-M   'P 1'
#
loop_
_entity.id
_entity.type
_entity.pdbx_description
1 polymer ?
#
loop_
_entity_poly.entity_id
_entity_poly.type
_entity_poly.pdbx_seq_one_letter_code
_entity_poly.pdbx_strand_id
1 'polypeptide(L)'
;MSDGLYTRTWGDHGSRVVLCHGLFGQGRNWTQVAKALATDHRVLLVDLPDHGRSPWTDRFDYLAAADRVADLLGDEPAALVGHSMGGKVAMIAALAHPQAVERLCVVDVAPVVYPDGSEFEGFVAAMRDLDLASLQTRDEADTLLSPAIPAPTVRAFLLQNLRREGEVWRWQLNLDVLGDDLDTIRGWPEDAVAALDPFPGPVLWVAGERSDYIQDDHAATMERWFPRVRRVTVRGAGHWVHAERPAVVVEVLRRFLAGASAG
;
A
#
# COMPACT_ATOMS: atom_id res chain seq x y z
N MET A 1 20.38 12.79 -7.34
CA MET A 1 19.61 11.82 -6.53
C MET A 1 18.75 11.06 -7.53
N SER A 2 18.64 9.74 -7.46
CA SER A 2 17.82 8.99 -8.42
C SER A 2 16.35 9.34 -8.20
N ASP A 3 15.65 9.73 -9.25
CA ASP A 3 14.18 9.98 -9.21
C ASP A 3 13.34 8.71 -9.02
N GLY A 4 14.00 7.55 -8.88
CA GLY A 4 13.36 6.25 -8.74
C GLY A 4 12.89 5.94 -7.32
N LEU A 5 11.86 5.10 -7.22
CA LEU A 5 11.35 4.60 -5.93
C LEU A 5 12.40 3.76 -5.20
N TYR A 6 12.47 3.89 -3.89
CA TYR A 6 13.30 3.01 -3.07
C TYR A 6 12.70 1.61 -3.01
N THR A 7 13.56 0.61 -3.26
CA THR A 7 13.17 -0.80 -3.22
C THR A 7 14.11 -1.64 -2.39
N ARG A 8 13.58 -2.76 -1.90
CA ARG A 8 14.35 -3.83 -1.27
C ARG A 8 13.92 -5.17 -1.85
N THR A 9 14.88 -5.94 -2.34
CA THR A 9 14.61 -7.25 -2.97
C THR A 9 14.82 -8.40 -2.01
N TRP A 10 13.97 -9.42 -2.12
CA TRP A 10 14.05 -10.72 -1.47
C TRP A 10 13.88 -11.82 -2.54
N GLY A 11 14.73 -12.85 -2.49
CA GLY A 11 14.80 -13.86 -3.54
C GLY A 11 15.56 -13.36 -4.77
N ASP A 12 16.08 -14.30 -5.55
CA ASP A 12 16.95 -14.04 -6.70
C ASP A 12 16.49 -14.76 -8.00
N HIS A 13 15.40 -15.52 -7.91
CA HIS A 13 14.86 -16.29 -9.03
C HIS A 13 13.33 -16.29 -9.04
N GLY A 14 12.74 -16.91 -10.05
CA GLY A 14 11.30 -17.02 -10.24
C GLY A 14 10.66 -15.75 -10.78
N SER A 15 9.33 -15.74 -10.85
CA SER A 15 8.57 -14.60 -11.34
C SER A 15 8.70 -13.40 -10.39
N ARG A 16 8.55 -12.22 -10.95
CA ARG A 16 8.70 -10.95 -10.23
C ARG A 16 7.41 -10.59 -9.52
N VAL A 17 7.50 -10.21 -8.24
CA VAL A 17 6.38 -9.77 -7.42
C VAL A 17 6.72 -8.44 -6.76
N VAL A 18 5.88 -7.43 -6.90
CA VAL A 18 6.08 -6.09 -6.31
C VAL A 18 5.00 -5.84 -5.28
N LEU A 19 5.41 -5.46 -4.05
CA LEU A 19 4.53 -5.26 -2.91
C LEU A 19 4.50 -3.77 -2.53
N CYS A 20 3.31 -3.14 -2.64
CA CYS A 20 3.03 -1.75 -2.32
C CYS A 20 2.27 -1.65 -0.99
N HIS A 21 2.76 -0.81 -0.09
CA HIS A 21 2.17 -0.56 1.23
C HIS A 21 1.03 0.45 1.19
N GLY A 22 0.25 0.55 2.27
CA GLY A 22 -0.78 1.57 2.48
C GLY A 22 -0.24 2.87 3.05
N LEU A 23 -1.16 3.84 3.27
CA LEU A 23 -0.85 5.13 3.88
C LEU A 23 -0.08 4.95 5.20
N PHE A 24 0.92 5.80 5.44
CA PHE A 24 1.87 5.77 6.55
C PHE A 24 2.71 4.48 6.65
N GLY A 25 2.60 3.59 5.65
CA GLY A 25 3.39 2.37 5.57
C GLY A 25 4.78 2.57 4.98
N GLN A 26 5.49 1.46 4.86
CA GLN A 26 6.78 1.34 4.16
C GLN A 26 6.85 -0.07 3.57
N GLY A 27 7.68 -0.29 2.55
CA GLY A 27 7.86 -1.61 1.95
C GLY A 27 8.18 -2.69 2.98
N ARG A 28 8.91 -2.36 4.04
CA ARG A 28 9.25 -3.30 5.13
C ARG A 28 8.04 -3.89 5.86
N ASN A 29 6.85 -3.30 5.77
CA ASN A 29 5.63 -3.86 6.37
C ASN A 29 5.26 -5.21 5.75
N TRP A 30 5.70 -5.44 4.53
CA TRP A 30 5.54 -6.69 3.80
C TRP A 30 6.66 -7.71 4.03
N THR A 31 7.66 -7.43 4.88
CA THR A 31 8.88 -8.26 5.01
C THR A 31 8.57 -9.72 5.32
N GLN A 32 7.58 -10.00 6.17
CA GLN A 32 7.22 -11.38 6.53
C GLN A 32 6.66 -12.14 5.32
N VAL A 33 5.78 -11.50 4.56
CA VAL A 33 5.20 -12.06 3.33
C VAL A 33 6.29 -12.23 2.26
N ALA A 34 7.13 -11.20 2.07
CA ALA A 34 8.20 -11.24 1.09
C ALA A 34 9.20 -12.38 1.34
N LYS A 35 9.63 -12.58 2.59
CA LYS A 35 10.53 -13.69 2.96
C LYS A 35 9.92 -15.05 2.64
N ALA A 36 8.62 -15.21 2.85
CA ALA A 36 7.93 -16.46 2.58
C ALA A 36 7.75 -16.71 1.07
N LEU A 37 7.52 -15.66 0.27
CA LEU A 37 7.40 -15.78 -1.18
C LEU A 37 8.76 -15.89 -1.90
N ALA A 38 9.83 -15.43 -1.26
CA ALA A 38 11.19 -15.41 -1.82
C ALA A 38 11.79 -16.81 -2.08
N THR A 39 11.13 -17.89 -1.62
CA THR A 39 11.49 -19.26 -1.97
C THR A 39 11.20 -19.61 -3.43
N ASP A 40 10.27 -18.89 -4.08
CA ASP A 40 9.77 -19.23 -5.40
C ASP A 40 9.71 -18.00 -6.34
N HIS A 41 9.91 -16.80 -5.77
CA HIS A 41 9.73 -15.53 -6.47
C HIS A 41 10.82 -14.51 -6.13
N ARG A 42 11.09 -13.62 -7.07
CA ARG A 42 11.87 -12.40 -6.84
C ARG A 42 10.94 -11.29 -6.37
N VAL A 43 10.96 -10.99 -5.07
CA VAL A 43 9.99 -10.09 -4.41
C VAL A 43 10.62 -8.73 -4.14
N LEU A 44 10.02 -7.66 -4.66
CA LEU A 44 10.40 -6.27 -4.43
C LEU A 44 9.44 -5.63 -3.43
N LEU A 45 9.97 -5.11 -2.35
CA LEU A 45 9.27 -4.22 -1.42
C LEU A 45 9.54 -2.78 -1.85
N VAL A 46 8.49 -2.01 -2.06
CA VAL A 46 8.58 -0.62 -2.55
C VAL A 46 8.17 0.33 -1.44
N ASP A 47 8.97 1.37 -1.21
CA ASP A 47 8.48 2.56 -0.54
C ASP A 47 7.81 3.44 -1.60
N LEU A 48 6.51 3.72 -1.48
CA LEU A 48 5.78 4.59 -2.41
C LEU A 48 6.22 6.06 -2.25
N PRO A 49 5.92 6.95 -3.21
CA PRO A 49 6.22 8.37 -3.07
C PRO A 49 5.76 8.91 -1.71
N ASP A 50 6.47 9.88 -1.16
CA ASP A 50 6.20 10.52 0.14
C ASP A 50 6.36 9.62 1.36
N HIS A 51 6.82 8.37 1.19
CA HIS A 51 7.03 7.41 2.27
C HIS A 51 8.45 6.84 2.28
N GLY A 52 8.91 6.50 3.48
CA GLY A 52 10.15 5.78 3.68
C GLY A 52 11.38 6.49 3.12
N ARG A 53 12.03 5.87 2.15
CA ARG A 53 13.24 6.40 1.49
C ARG A 53 12.99 6.86 0.07
N SER A 54 11.76 6.77 -0.40
CA SER A 54 11.37 7.26 -1.71
C SER A 54 11.32 8.79 -1.76
N PRO A 55 11.43 9.39 -2.95
CA PRO A 55 11.37 10.84 -3.11
C PRO A 55 10.06 11.43 -2.60
N TRP A 56 10.14 12.62 -2.02
CA TRP A 56 9.01 13.43 -1.65
C TRP A 56 8.50 14.23 -2.83
N THR A 57 7.20 14.51 -2.85
CA THR A 57 6.52 15.29 -3.88
C THR A 57 5.93 16.57 -3.28
N ASP A 58 5.51 17.50 -4.14
CA ASP A 58 4.84 18.73 -3.70
C ASP A 58 3.33 18.51 -3.47
N ARG A 59 2.79 17.40 -3.97
CA ARG A 59 1.40 16.95 -3.76
C ARG A 59 1.27 15.46 -4.03
N PHE A 60 0.32 14.82 -3.39
CA PHE A 60 -0.01 13.43 -3.69
C PHE A 60 -0.87 13.33 -4.94
N ASP A 61 -0.48 12.45 -5.87
CA ASP A 61 -1.21 12.17 -7.10
C ASP A 61 -1.14 10.67 -7.43
N TYR A 62 -2.31 10.04 -7.59
CA TYR A 62 -2.41 8.62 -7.85
C TYR A 62 -1.83 8.20 -9.19
N LEU A 63 -2.02 9.02 -10.26
CA LEU A 63 -1.50 8.68 -11.58
C LEU A 63 0.02 8.78 -11.58
N ALA A 64 0.57 9.87 -11.02
CA ALA A 64 2.01 10.03 -10.88
C ALA A 64 2.64 8.91 -10.02
N ALA A 65 1.98 8.46 -8.96
CA ALA A 65 2.44 7.33 -8.15
C ALA A 65 2.40 6.01 -8.93
N ALA A 66 1.34 5.79 -9.73
CA ALA A 66 1.19 4.63 -10.60
C ALA A 66 2.24 4.60 -11.72
N ASP A 67 2.51 5.73 -12.36
CA ASP A 67 3.57 5.86 -13.37
C ASP A 67 4.95 5.51 -12.80
N ARG A 68 5.28 6.00 -11.60
CA ARG A 68 6.55 5.64 -10.93
C ARG A 68 6.65 4.14 -10.60
N VAL A 69 5.53 3.49 -10.26
CA VAL A 69 5.50 2.03 -10.08
C VAL A 69 5.68 1.34 -11.43
N ALA A 70 5.05 1.79 -12.49
CA ALA A 70 5.21 1.23 -13.83
C ALA A 70 6.65 1.40 -14.35
N ASP A 71 7.28 2.55 -14.12
CA ASP A 71 8.71 2.79 -14.43
C ASP A 71 9.62 1.80 -13.69
N LEU A 72 9.30 1.50 -12.43
CA LEU A 72 10.02 0.46 -11.67
C LEU A 72 9.85 -0.93 -12.28
N LEU A 73 8.68 -1.24 -12.85
CA LEU A 73 8.44 -2.51 -13.54
C LEU A 73 9.25 -2.60 -14.84
N GLY A 74 9.36 -1.50 -15.60
CA GLY A 74 10.07 -1.46 -16.87
C GLY A 74 9.54 -2.49 -17.88
N ASP A 75 10.43 -3.11 -18.63
CA ASP A 75 10.08 -4.08 -19.70
C ASP A 75 9.80 -5.50 -19.16
N GLU A 76 9.99 -5.76 -17.87
CA GLU A 76 9.73 -7.08 -17.26
C GLU A 76 8.41 -7.05 -16.49
N PRO A 77 7.32 -7.61 -17.04
CA PRO A 77 6.04 -7.66 -16.34
C PRO A 77 6.15 -8.33 -14.97
N ALA A 78 5.37 -7.87 -14.02
CA ALA A 78 5.36 -8.41 -12.67
C ALA A 78 3.96 -8.62 -12.12
N ALA A 79 3.83 -9.51 -11.14
CA ALA A 79 2.67 -9.52 -10.27
C ALA A 79 2.73 -8.31 -9.34
N LEU A 80 1.68 -7.47 -9.34
CA LEU A 80 1.59 -6.29 -8.51
C LEU A 80 0.60 -6.52 -7.37
N VAL A 81 1.05 -6.30 -6.13
CA VAL A 81 0.25 -6.48 -4.91
C VAL A 81 0.23 -5.16 -4.17
N GLY A 82 -0.95 -4.63 -3.90
CA GLY A 82 -1.08 -3.37 -3.17
C GLY A 82 -2.10 -3.45 -2.03
N HIS A 83 -1.78 -2.84 -0.89
CA HIS A 83 -2.65 -2.72 0.27
C HIS A 83 -3.17 -1.29 0.40
N SER A 84 -4.49 -1.12 0.62
CA SER A 84 -5.11 0.18 0.91
C SER A 84 -4.73 1.24 -0.15
N MET A 85 -4.15 2.39 0.20
CA MET A 85 -3.62 3.39 -0.73
C MET A 85 -2.73 2.75 -1.82
N GLY A 86 -1.79 1.87 -1.44
CA GLY A 86 -0.96 1.14 -2.40
C GLY A 86 -1.76 0.19 -3.30
N GLY A 87 -2.92 -0.26 -2.85
CA GLY A 87 -3.88 -1.01 -3.67
C GLY A 87 -4.51 -0.13 -4.76
N LYS A 88 -4.86 1.11 -4.45
CA LYS A 88 -5.33 2.08 -5.46
C LYS A 88 -4.22 2.43 -6.46
N VAL A 89 -2.99 2.69 -5.99
CA VAL A 89 -1.82 2.87 -6.88
C VAL A 89 -1.65 1.67 -7.80
N ALA A 90 -1.73 0.45 -7.28
CA ALA A 90 -1.58 -0.77 -8.06
C ALA A 90 -2.72 -0.97 -9.08
N MET A 91 -3.96 -0.64 -8.70
CA MET A 91 -5.10 -0.67 -9.63
C MET A 91 -4.91 0.29 -10.79
N ILE A 92 -4.50 1.53 -10.51
CA ILE A 92 -4.28 2.55 -11.55
C ILE A 92 -3.09 2.18 -12.43
N ALA A 93 -1.99 1.65 -11.86
CA ALA A 93 -0.87 1.15 -12.64
C ALA A 93 -1.28 0.02 -13.60
N ALA A 94 -2.16 -0.90 -13.16
CA ALA A 94 -2.67 -1.97 -14.01
C ALA A 94 -3.58 -1.45 -15.13
N LEU A 95 -4.38 -0.40 -14.89
CA LEU A 95 -5.24 0.22 -15.90
C LEU A 95 -4.43 1.05 -16.90
N ALA A 96 -3.49 1.87 -16.45
CA ALA A 96 -2.71 2.77 -17.30
C ALA A 96 -1.56 2.05 -18.03
N HIS A 97 -0.98 1.01 -17.43
CA HIS A 97 0.18 0.26 -17.96
C HIS A 97 -0.08 -1.25 -17.95
N PRO A 98 -1.16 -1.74 -18.63
CA PRO A 98 -1.58 -3.15 -18.53
C PRO A 98 -0.51 -4.14 -18.99
N GLN A 99 0.39 -3.74 -19.88
CA GLN A 99 1.51 -4.57 -20.37
C GLN A 99 2.60 -4.79 -19.32
N ALA A 100 2.74 -3.90 -18.34
CA ALA A 100 3.73 -4.04 -17.26
C ALA A 100 3.23 -4.88 -16.09
N VAL A 101 1.92 -5.15 -16.00
CA VAL A 101 1.29 -5.89 -14.91
C VAL A 101 0.79 -7.25 -15.38
N GLU A 102 1.46 -8.32 -14.97
CA GLU A 102 1.06 -9.69 -15.31
C GLU A 102 -0.24 -10.09 -14.61
N ARG A 103 -0.35 -9.74 -13.33
CA ARG A 103 -1.52 -9.99 -12.47
C ARG A 103 -1.57 -8.98 -11.34
N LEU A 104 -2.74 -8.71 -10.84
CA LEU A 104 -2.98 -7.73 -9.79
C LEU A 104 -3.60 -8.38 -8.56
N CYS A 105 -3.03 -8.13 -7.37
CA CYS A 105 -3.68 -8.44 -6.09
C CYS A 105 -3.94 -7.15 -5.33
N VAL A 106 -5.20 -6.90 -5.02
CA VAL A 106 -5.65 -5.73 -4.25
C VAL A 106 -6.07 -6.18 -2.87
N VAL A 107 -5.44 -5.63 -1.83
CA VAL A 107 -5.67 -6.01 -0.44
C VAL A 107 -6.39 -4.88 0.28
N ASP A 108 -7.61 -5.17 0.65
CA ASP A 108 -8.50 -4.42 1.52
C ASP A 108 -8.73 -2.95 1.13
N VAL A 109 -9.05 -2.74 -0.13
CA VAL A 109 -9.50 -1.46 -0.70
C VAL A 109 -10.31 -1.70 -1.98
N ALA A 110 -11.24 -0.80 -2.31
CA ALA A 110 -12.00 -0.79 -3.56
C ALA A 110 -11.68 0.48 -4.39
N PRO A 111 -11.95 0.47 -5.70
CA PRO A 111 -11.81 1.64 -6.58
C PRO A 111 -12.98 2.62 -6.40
N VAL A 112 -13.12 3.16 -5.18
CA VAL A 112 -14.18 4.07 -4.76
C VAL A 112 -13.64 5.20 -3.88
N VAL A 113 -14.46 6.23 -3.69
CA VAL A 113 -14.22 7.30 -2.70
C VAL A 113 -14.67 6.80 -1.32
N TYR A 114 -13.82 6.99 -0.31
CA TYR A 114 -14.16 6.73 1.10
C TYR A 114 -14.47 8.07 1.79
N PRO A 115 -15.73 8.33 2.14
CA PRO A 115 -16.16 9.66 2.61
C PRO A 115 -15.66 9.99 4.02
N ASP A 116 -15.51 8.99 4.89
CA ASP A 116 -15.04 9.19 6.26
C ASP A 116 -13.52 9.01 6.36
N GLY A 117 -12.84 9.97 6.94
CA GLY A 117 -11.40 10.03 7.12
C GLY A 117 -10.97 10.64 8.44
N SER A 118 -11.91 10.92 9.33
CA SER A 118 -11.67 11.59 10.61
C SER A 118 -10.56 10.93 11.46
N GLU A 119 -10.41 9.61 11.37
CA GLU A 119 -9.34 8.89 12.05
C GLU A 119 -7.95 9.27 11.51
N PHE A 120 -7.76 9.30 10.18
CA PHE A 120 -6.48 9.67 9.57
C PHE A 120 -6.14 11.14 9.79
N GLU A 121 -7.13 12.02 9.76
CA GLU A 121 -6.97 13.43 10.11
C GLU A 121 -6.47 13.58 11.55
N GLY A 122 -7.05 12.81 12.47
CA GLY A 122 -6.59 12.74 13.87
C GLY A 122 -5.17 12.25 14.01
N PHE A 123 -4.75 11.24 13.22
CA PHE A 123 -3.36 10.75 13.22
C PHE A 123 -2.40 11.80 12.71
N VAL A 124 -2.71 12.46 11.59
CA VAL A 124 -1.89 13.53 11.02
C VAL A 124 -1.73 14.68 12.00
N ALA A 125 -2.83 15.15 12.60
CA ALA A 125 -2.80 16.21 13.59
C ALA A 125 -1.89 15.85 14.77
N ALA A 126 -2.08 14.66 15.36
CA ALA A 126 -1.26 14.20 16.49
C ALA A 126 0.24 14.08 16.13
N MET A 127 0.55 13.59 14.92
CA MET A 127 1.94 13.49 14.46
C MET A 127 2.57 14.85 14.18
N ARG A 128 1.81 15.83 13.64
CA ARG A 128 2.29 17.21 13.41
C ARG A 128 2.52 17.96 14.70
N ASP A 129 1.68 17.73 15.72
CA ASP A 129 1.78 18.38 17.02
C ASP A 129 2.94 17.88 17.88
N LEU A 130 3.58 16.76 17.49
CA LEU A 130 4.71 16.22 18.23
C LEU A 130 5.94 17.11 18.10
N ASP A 131 6.42 17.67 19.22
CA ASP A 131 7.65 18.49 19.25
C ASP A 131 8.89 17.60 19.10
N LEU A 132 9.31 17.39 17.84
CA LEU A 132 10.45 16.56 17.48
C LEU A 132 11.78 17.13 17.99
N ALA A 133 11.87 18.44 18.26
CA ALA A 133 13.10 19.09 18.72
C ALA A 133 13.41 18.76 20.19
N SER A 134 12.38 18.63 21.02
CA SER A 134 12.51 18.27 22.43
C SER A 134 12.54 16.77 22.70
N LEU A 135 12.12 15.95 21.72
CA LEU A 135 11.93 14.52 21.87
C LEU A 135 13.25 13.79 22.16
N GLN A 136 13.28 13.00 23.26
CA GLN A 136 14.47 12.25 23.67
C GLN A 136 14.43 10.79 23.17
N THR A 137 13.27 10.14 23.26
CA THR A 137 13.10 8.73 22.94
C THR A 137 11.84 8.47 22.12
N ARG A 138 11.80 7.29 21.44
CA ARG A 138 10.58 6.84 20.76
C ARG A 138 9.47 6.45 21.75
N ASP A 139 9.83 5.96 22.93
CA ASP A 139 8.86 5.61 23.97
C ASP A 139 8.17 6.85 24.54
N GLU A 140 8.89 7.99 24.60
CA GLU A 140 8.31 9.28 24.91
C GLU A 140 7.32 9.72 23.82
N ALA A 141 7.66 9.56 22.55
CA ALA A 141 6.74 9.81 21.44
C ALA A 141 5.48 8.94 21.53
N ASP A 142 5.61 7.64 21.86
CA ASP A 142 4.45 6.75 22.08
C ASP A 142 3.55 7.25 23.20
N THR A 143 4.15 7.71 24.30
CA THR A 143 3.42 8.27 25.44
C THR A 143 2.67 9.55 25.04
N LEU A 144 3.33 10.46 24.32
CA LEU A 144 2.74 11.74 23.88
C LEU A 144 1.60 11.54 22.87
N LEU A 145 1.68 10.53 22.01
CA LEU A 145 0.64 10.21 21.05
C LEU A 145 -0.55 9.47 21.66
N SER A 146 -0.39 8.86 22.85
CA SER A 146 -1.41 7.95 23.41
C SER A 146 -2.79 8.58 23.69
N PRO A 147 -2.93 9.87 24.03
CA PRO A 147 -4.25 10.49 24.23
C PRO A 147 -5.05 10.62 22.93
N ALA A 148 -4.37 10.95 21.82
CA ALA A 148 -5.00 11.12 20.50
C ALA A 148 -5.14 9.80 19.74
N ILE A 149 -4.23 8.85 19.98
CA ILE A 149 -4.17 7.54 19.31
C ILE A 149 -4.14 6.45 20.38
N PRO A 150 -5.31 6.04 20.92
CA PRO A 150 -5.37 5.09 22.05
C PRO A 150 -4.83 3.70 21.74
N ALA A 151 -4.96 3.23 20.46
CA ALA A 151 -4.56 1.88 20.05
C ALA A 151 -3.03 1.73 19.97
N PRO A 152 -2.36 0.91 20.84
CA PRO A 152 -0.90 0.79 20.84
C PRO A 152 -0.33 0.25 19.52
N THR A 153 -1.06 -0.63 18.84
CA THR A 153 -0.67 -1.20 17.55
C THR A 153 -0.62 -0.16 16.45
N VAL A 154 -1.56 0.81 16.47
CA VAL A 154 -1.58 1.93 15.52
C VAL A 154 -0.41 2.87 15.82
N ARG A 155 -0.19 3.24 17.08
CA ARG A 155 0.97 4.08 17.44
C ARG A 155 2.30 3.44 17.02
N ALA A 156 2.49 2.15 17.31
CA ALA A 156 3.69 1.43 16.89
C ALA A 156 3.85 1.42 15.36
N PHE A 157 2.76 1.30 14.61
CA PHE A 157 2.76 1.40 13.15
C PHE A 157 3.15 2.80 12.68
N LEU A 158 2.60 3.86 13.22
CA LEU A 158 2.96 5.24 12.86
C LEU A 158 4.40 5.58 13.27
N LEU A 159 4.81 5.23 14.47
CA LEU A 159 6.14 5.50 15.02
C LEU A 159 7.27 4.72 14.32
N GLN A 160 6.95 3.70 13.52
CA GLN A 160 7.97 3.12 12.64
C GLN A 160 8.56 4.15 11.66
N ASN A 161 7.83 5.24 11.34
CA ASN A 161 8.29 6.32 10.47
C ASN A 161 9.14 7.37 11.22
N LEU A 162 9.18 7.33 12.54
CA LEU A 162 10.00 8.24 13.33
C LEU A 162 11.45 7.75 13.34
N ARG A 163 12.38 8.59 12.86
CA ARG A 163 13.81 8.28 12.77
C ARG A 163 14.63 9.33 13.49
N ARG A 164 15.72 8.87 14.12
CA ARG A 164 16.73 9.74 14.69
C ARG A 164 17.89 9.91 13.71
N GLU A 165 18.17 11.13 13.31
CA GLU A 165 19.28 11.52 12.47
C GLU A 165 20.24 12.43 13.28
N GLY A 166 21.31 11.84 13.79
CA GLY A 166 22.15 12.49 14.79
C GLY A 166 21.39 12.73 16.09
N GLU A 167 21.20 13.97 16.47
CA GLU A 167 20.45 14.36 17.66
C GLU A 167 19.01 14.78 17.40
N VAL A 168 18.59 14.82 16.13
CA VAL A 168 17.26 15.29 15.72
C VAL A 168 16.36 14.13 15.31
N TRP A 169 15.13 14.18 15.77
CA TRP A 169 14.09 13.27 15.30
C TRP A 169 13.40 13.84 14.05
N ARG A 170 13.06 12.97 13.12
CA ARG A 170 12.36 13.33 11.87
C ARG A 170 11.34 12.26 11.51
N TRP A 171 10.25 12.67 10.91
CA TRP A 171 9.37 11.76 10.20
C TRP A 171 10.01 11.34 8.86
N GLN A 172 10.04 10.04 8.60
CA GLN A 172 10.51 9.44 7.34
C GLN A 172 9.31 9.25 6.38
N LEU A 173 8.48 10.25 6.32
CA LEU A 173 7.35 10.41 5.41
C LEU A 173 7.05 11.90 5.25
N ASN A 174 6.50 12.28 4.12
CA ASN A 174 6.12 13.66 3.81
C ASN A 174 4.77 13.97 4.46
N LEU A 175 4.78 14.17 5.79
CA LEU A 175 3.57 14.30 6.59
C LEU A 175 2.70 15.51 6.16
N ASP A 176 3.33 16.56 5.64
CA ASP A 176 2.61 17.75 5.18
C ASP A 176 1.78 17.44 3.94
N VAL A 177 2.40 16.87 2.91
CA VAL A 177 1.69 16.49 1.68
C VAL A 177 0.64 15.41 1.95
N LEU A 178 1.00 14.34 2.69
CA LEU A 178 0.07 13.26 2.98
C LEU A 178 -1.13 13.72 3.82
N GLY A 179 -0.92 14.70 4.72
CA GLY A 179 -1.98 15.25 5.53
C GLY A 179 -2.88 16.21 4.76
N ASP A 180 -2.29 17.08 3.92
CA ASP A 180 -3.05 18.06 3.15
C ASP A 180 -3.86 17.41 2.00
N ASP A 181 -3.38 16.27 1.47
CA ASP A 181 -3.99 15.53 0.35
C ASP A 181 -4.79 14.29 0.80
N LEU A 182 -5.21 14.19 2.09
CA LEU A 182 -6.00 13.06 2.60
C LEU A 182 -7.27 12.80 1.79
N ASP A 183 -7.95 13.84 1.31
CA ASP A 183 -9.14 13.71 0.47
C ASP A 183 -8.82 13.04 -0.87
N THR A 184 -7.68 13.39 -1.48
CA THR A 184 -7.19 12.73 -2.70
C THR A 184 -6.85 11.26 -2.42
N ILE A 185 -6.19 10.97 -1.29
CA ILE A 185 -5.80 9.61 -0.89
C ILE A 185 -7.03 8.73 -0.63
N ARG A 186 -8.07 9.27 0.01
CA ARG A 186 -9.35 8.58 0.20
C ARG A 186 -10.16 8.45 -1.10
N GLY A 187 -9.91 9.36 -2.04
CA GLY A 187 -10.57 9.45 -3.32
C GLY A 187 -10.28 8.28 -4.27
N TRP A 188 -10.98 8.30 -5.38
CA TRP A 188 -10.69 7.52 -6.58
C TRP A 188 -10.71 8.49 -7.77
N PRO A 189 -9.67 8.56 -8.62
CA PRO A 189 -9.58 9.54 -9.69
C PRO A 189 -10.42 9.14 -10.91
N GLU A 190 -11.76 9.05 -10.73
CA GLU A 190 -12.70 8.54 -11.73
C GLU A 190 -12.52 9.22 -13.08
N ASP A 191 -12.42 10.55 -13.12
CA ASP A 191 -12.27 11.31 -14.37
C ASP A 191 -10.97 10.96 -15.12
N ALA A 192 -9.90 10.73 -14.37
CA ALA A 192 -8.59 10.43 -14.94
C ALA A 192 -8.50 8.99 -15.48
N VAL A 193 -9.22 8.04 -14.86
CA VAL A 193 -9.24 6.65 -15.31
C VAL A 193 -10.39 6.35 -16.27
N ALA A 194 -11.36 7.25 -16.41
CA ALA A 194 -12.58 7.04 -17.22
C ALA A 194 -12.30 6.70 -18.70
N ALA A 195 -11.19 7.19 -19.24
CA ALA A 195 -10.76 6.93 -20.62
C ALA A 195 -9.90 5.66 -20.79
N LEU A 196 -9.57 4.98 -19.70
CA LEU A 196 -8.76 3.77 -19.74
C LEU A 196 -9.63 2.52 -19.98
N ASP A 197 -9.05 1.55 -20.68
CA ASP A 197 -9.70 0.25 -20.85
C ASP A 197 -9.61 -0.58 -19.53
N PRO A 198 -10.59 -1.47 -19.27
CA PRO A 198 -10.52 -2.41 -18.17
C PRO A 198 -9.26 -3.29 -18.25
N PHE A 199 -8.66 -3.57 -17.10
CA PHE A 199 -7.47 -4.42 -17.05
C PHE A 199 -7.81 -5.87 -17.43
N PRO A 200 -7.18 -6.44 -18.49
CA PRO A 200 -7.55 -7.76 -19.01
C PRO A 200 -6.95 -8.92 -18.22
N GLY A 201 -5.99 -8.64 -17.33
CA GLY A 201 -5.27 -9.64 -16.55
C GLY A 201 -6.08 -10.22 -15.39
N PRO A 202 -5.59 -11.29 -14.77
CA PRO A 202 -6.23 -11.87 -13.58
C PRO A 202 -6.07 -10.93 -12.38
N VAL A 203 -7.16 -10.78 -11.61
CA VAL A 203 -7.19 -9.95 -10.40
C VAL A 203 -7.67 -10.75 -9.19
N LEU A 204 -6.95 -10.62 -8.09
CA LEU A 204 -7.34 -11.12 -6.79
C LEU A 204 -7.72 -9.96 -5.87
N TRP A 205 -8.92 -10.00 -5.29
CA TRP A 205 -9.42 -9.01 -4.35
C TRP A 205 -9.51 -9.62 -2.96
N VAL A 206 -8.64 -9.21 -2.05
CA VAL A 206 -8.51 -9.78 -0.71
C VAL A 206 -9.12 -8.84 0.31
N ALA A 207 -10.16 -9.30 1.01
CA ALA A 207 -10.86 -8.54 2.05
C ALA A 207 -10.52 -9.07 3.44
N GLY A 208 -10.45 -8.18 4.44
CA GLY A 208 -10.51 -8.56 5.84
C GLY A 208 -11.97 -8.77 6.28
N GLU A 209 -12.26 -9.86 7.00
CA GLU A 209 -13.64 -10.16 7.47
C GLU A 209 -14.22 -9.06 8.38
N ARG A 210 -13.35 -8.38 9.13
CA ARG A 210 -13.73 -7.32 10.09
C ARG A 210 -13.43 -5.91 9.57
N SER A 211 -13.18 -5.78 8.26
CA SER A 211 -12.89 -4.53 7.59
C SER A 211 -14.10 -4.04 6.81
N ASP A 212 -14.37 -2.75 6.91
CA ASP A 212 -15.45 -2.09 6.17
C ASP A 212 -15.00 -1.48 4.83
N TYR A 213 -13.72 -1.68 4.44
CA TYR A 213 -13.17 -1.12 3.20
C TYR A 213 -13.69 -1.80 1.93
N ILE A 214 -14.12 -3.06 2.03
CA ILE A 214 -14.70 -3.80 0.90
C ILE A 214 -16.12 -4.21 1.26
N GLN A 215 -17.09 -3.52 0.67
CA GLN A 215 -18.52 -3.81 0.79
C GLN A 215 -19.02 -4.55 -0.45
N ASP A 216 -20.20 -5.18 -0.35
CA ASP A 216 -20.78 -5.92 -1.48
C ASP A 216 -21.23 -4.99 -2.61
N ASP A 217 -21.63 -3.76 -2.31
CA ASP A 217 -21.99 -2.72 -3.30
C ASP A 217 -20.78 -2.22 -4.12
N HIS A 218 -19.54 -2.41 -3.64
CA HIS A 218 -18.33 -2.13 -4.40
C HIS A 218 -18.06 -3.14 -5.55
N ALA A 219 -18.72 -4.30 -5.53
CA ALA A 219 -18.46 -5.37 -6.49
C ALA A 219 -18.64 -4.93 -7.94
N ALA A 220 -19.74 -4.22 -8.26
CA ALA A 220 -20.02 -3.74 -9.60
C ALA A 220 -18.93 -2.76 -10.12
N THR A 221 -18.45 -1.86 -9.26
CA THR A 221 -17.37 -0.93 -9.62
C THR A 221 -16.05 -1.69 -9.85
N MET A 222 -15.76 -2.68 -8.98
CA MET A 222 -14.55 -3.49 -9.12
C MET A 222 -14.59 -4.32 -10.41
N GLU A 223 -15.71 -4.96 -10.73
CA GLU A 223 -15.88 -5.77 -11.95
C GLU A 223 -15.82 -4.94 -13.22
N ARG A 224 -16.31 -3.68 -13.19
CA ARG A 224 -16.23 -2.75 -14.32
C ARG A 224 -14.79 -2.53 -14.78
N TRP A 225 -13.87 -2.31 -13.84
CA TRP A 225 -12.45 -2.05 -14.12
C TRP A 225 -11.61 -3.32 -14.24
N PHE A 226 -12.05 -4.39 -13.55
CA PHE A 226 -11.29 -5.64 -13.40
C PHE A 226 -12.20 -6.85 -13.66
N PRO A 227 -12.57 -7.11 -14.94
CA PRO A 227 -13.58 -8.14 -15.27
C PRO A 227 -13.17 -9.57 -14.92
N ARG A 228 -11.87 -9.83 -14.65
CA ARG A 228 -11.35 -11.14 -14.21
C ARG A 228 -11.04 -11.18 -12.72
N VAL A 229 -11.73 -10.36 -11.91
CA VAL A 229 -11.55 -10.31 -10.46
C VAL A 229 -12.14 -11.54 -9.78
N ARG A 230 -11.44 -12.02 -8.76
CA ARG A 230 -11.94 -13.02 -7.80
C ARG A 230 -11.75 -12.47 -6.39
N ARG A 231 -12.80 -12.52 -5.56
CA ARG A 231 -12.76 -12.05 -4.17
C ARG A 231 -12.45 -13.22 -3.21
N VAL A 232 -11.61 -12.95 -2.22
CA VAL A 232 -11.30 -13.83 -1.09
C VAL A 232 -11.42 -13.02 0.19
N THR A 233 -12.13 -13.55 1.20
CA THR A 233 -12.23 -12.93 2.52
C THR A 233 -11.38 -13.70 3.53
N VAL A 234 -10.48 -13.00 4.22
CA VAL A 234 -9.59 -13.55 5.25
C VAL A 234 -10.27 -13.45 6.62
N ARG A 235 -10.63 -14.59 7.18
CA ARG A 235 -11.33 -14.68 8.46
C ARG A 235 -10.51 -14.10 9.62
N GLY A 236 -11.17 -13.34 10.47
CA GLY A 236 -10.59 -12.72 11.66
C GLY A 236 -9.51 -11.67 11.37
N ALA A 237 -9.43 -11.14 10.15
CA ALA A 237 -8.58 -10.02 9.80
C ALA A 237 -9.39 -8.72 9.75
N GLY A 238 -8.79 -7.62 10.18
CA GLY A 238 -9.24 -6.25 9.94
C GLY A 238 -8.57 -5.67 8.69
N HIS A 239 -8.39 -4.35 8.68
CA HIS A 239 -7.81 -3.62 7.55
C HIS A 239 -6.35 -4.03 7.23
N TRP A 240 -5.54 -4.32 8.23
CA TRP A 240 -4.14 -4.74 8.04
C TRP A 240 -4.00 -6.25 7.83
N VAL A 241 -4.70 -6.80 6.83
CA VAL A 241 -4.83 -8.24 6.54
C VAL A 241 -3.46 -8.95 6.53
N HIS A 242 -2.48 -8.35 5.86
CA HIS A 242 -1.12 -8.90 5.71
C HIS A 242 -0.30 -8.88 7.00
N ALA A 243 -0.61 -7.99 7.94
CA ALA A 243 0.03 -7.93 9.24
C ALA A 243 -0.68 -8.82 10.27
N GLU A 244 -2.02 -8.89 10.22
CA GLU A 244 -2.81 -9.66 11.17
C GLU A 244 -2.85 -11.15 10.85
N ARG A 245 -2.81 -11.52 9.56
CA ARG A 245 -2.90 -12.92 9.08
C ARG A 245 -1.84 -13.24 8.02
N PRO A 246 -0.55 -12.99 8.26
CA PRO A 246 0.50 -13.10 7.25
C PRO A 246 0.59 -14.49 6.62
N ALA A 247 0.43 -15.57 7.40
CA ALA A 247 0.49 -16.94 6.87
C ALA A 247 -0.66 -17.23 5.88
N VAL A 248 -1.86 -16.70 6.14
CA VAL A 248 -3.02 -16.85 5.25
C VAL A 248 -2.79 -16.05 3.97
N VAL A 249 -2.29 -14.81 4.09
CA VAL A 249 -1.97 -13.97 2.93
C VAL A 249 -0.90 -14.61 2.05
N VAL A 250 0.15 -15.20 2.64
CA VAL A 250 1.17 -15.95 1.89
C VAL A 250 0.56 -17.10 1.10
N GLU A 251 -0.30 -17.90 1.72
CA GLU A 251 -0.94 -19.03 1.04
C GLU A 251 -1.87 -18.58 -0.09
N VAL A 252 -2.65 -17.52 0.15
CA VAL A 252 -3.53 -16.91 -0.86
C VAL A 252 -2.72 -16.39 -2.04
N LEU A 253 -1.62 -15.67 -1.77
CA LEU A 253 -0.74 -15.16 -2.82
C LEU A 253 -0.05 -16.28 -3.58
N ARG A 254 0.49 -17.31 -2.91
CA ARG A 254 1.11 -18.47 -3.60
C ARG A 254 0.16 -19.11 -4.59
N ARG A 255 -1.09 -19.37 -4.20
CA ARG A 255 -2.11 -19.95 -5.10
C ARG A 255 -2.41 -19.03 -6.27
N PHE A 256 -2.51 -17.74 -6.02
CA PHE A 256 -2.77 -16.75 -7.05
C PHE A 256 -1.60 -16.62 -8.04
N LEU A 257 -0.37 -16.64 -7.54
CA LEU A 257 0.85 -16.54 -8.34
C LEU A 257 1.10 -17.83 -9.16
N ALA A 258 0.79 -18.99 -8.60
CA ALA A 258 0.92 -20.27 -9.31
C ALA A 258 -0.14 -20.49 -10.40
N GLY A 259 -1.28 -19.85 -10.33
CA GLY A 259 -2.42 -20.07 -11.23
C GLY A 259 -2.28 -19.54 -12.66
N ALA A 260 -1.08 -19.19 -13.11
CA ALA A 260 -0.78 -18.71 -14.47
C ALA A 260 -0.28 -19.79 -15.44
N SER A 261 -0.13 -21.04 -14.98
CA SER A 261 0.44 -22.12 -15.81
C SER A 261 -0.59 -23.07 -16.40
N ALA A 262 -1.87 -22.72 -16.41
CA ALA A 262 -2.92 -23.57 -16.97
C ALA A 262 -3.77 -22.80 -17.96
N GLY A 263 -3.42 -22.92 -19.24
CA GLY A 263 -4.31 -22.65 -20.37
C GLY A 263 -3.68 -21.84 -21.47
#